data_323c9cd4c7a15662109571abe65b94fa
#
_entry.id   323c9cd4c7a15662109571abe65b94fa
#
_cell.length_a   1.000
_cell.length_b   1.000
_cell.length_c   1.000
_cell.angle_alpha   90.00
_cell.angle_beta   90.00
_cell.angle_gamma   90.00
#
_symmetry.space_group_name_H-M   'P 1'
#
loop_
_entity.id
_entity.type
_entity.pdbx_description
1 polymer ?
#
loop_
_entity_poly.entity_id
_entity_poly.type
_entity_poly.pdbx_seq_one_letter_code
_entity_poly.pdbx_strand_id
1 'polypeptide(L)'
;MSIPIYYVDAFTDKLFAGNPAAVIFSDLNDSKLMQNIAAENNLSETAFIKKENSKYLIRWFSPSCEIDLCGHATLASAFVFFNYIDKEANEFEVESIKNGTLKVVRGEEFLYLDFPRDNYKPSNNFMGIEEVLGIRPLELYKGRDDLLAIFNNESLVKNMNPDFIKLCKFNARGLIAVSYTHLTLPTISC
;
A
#
# COMPACT_ATOMS: atom_id res chain seq x y z
N MET A 1 7.65 -26.20 -13.36
CA MET A 1 6.55 -26.00 -12.41
C MET A 1 6.01 -24.61 -12.66
N SER A 2 4.72 -24.44 -12.92
CA SER A 2 4.10 -23.11 -13.10
C SER A 2 3.60 -22.60 -11.77
N ILE A 3 3.80 -21.32 -11.49
CA ILE A 3 3.29 -20.65 -10.28
C ILE A 3 2.25 -19.62 -10.74
N PRO A 4 1.02 -19.67 -10.23
CA PRO A 4 0.01 -18.69 -10.57
C PRO A 4 0.38 -17.28 -10.08
N ILE A 5 0.16 -16.28 -10.92
CA ILE A 5 0.26 -14.86 -10.56
C ILE A 5 -1.13 -14.25 -10.75
N TYR A 6 -1.61 -13.55 -9.73
CA TYR A 6 -2.87 -12.82 -9.76
C TYR A 6 -2.57 -11.33 -9.84
N TYR A 7 -3.20 -10.64 -10.78
CA TYR A 7 -3.13 -9.18 -10.88
C TYR A 7 -4.45 -8.61 -10.33
N VAL A 8 -4.36 -7.76 -9.32
CA VAL A 8 -5.51 -7.22 -8.59
C VAL A 8 -5.39 -5.71 -8.48
N ASP A 9 -6.43 -4.99 -8.87
CA ASP A 9 -6.57 -3.56 -8.66
C ASP A 9 -7.20 -3.32 -7.29
N ALA A 10 -6.43 -2.85 -6.31
CA ALA A 10 -6.94 -2.53 -4.98
C ALA A 10 -7.63 -1.16 -4.95
N PHE A 11 -8.55 -0.96 -3.99
CA PHE A 11 -9.32 0.27 -3.75
C PHE A 11 -10.29 0.66 -4.86
N THR A 12 -10.77 -0.29 -5.64
CA THR A 12 -11.72 -0.04 -6.73
C THR A 12 -12.63 -1.24 -6.99
N ASP A 13 -13.78 -0.97 -7.58
CA ASP A 13 -14.72 -1.94 -8.15
C ASP A 13 -14.64 -2.00 -9.69
N LYS A 14 -13.74 -1.19 -10.30
CA LYS A 14 -13.60 -1.03 -11.75
C LYS A 14 -12.26 -1.53 -12.23
N LEU A 15 -12.26 -2.26 -13.34
CA LEU A 15 -11.03 -2.68 -14.01
C LEU A 15 -10.20 -1.47 -14.45
N PHE A 16 -8.90 -1.59 -14.33
CA PHE A 16 -7.91 -0.57 -14.72
C PHE A 16 -8.00 0.75 -13.94
N ALA A 17 -8.63 0.70 -12.77
CA ALA A 17 -8.66 1.81 -11.80
C ALA A 17 -8.05 1.33 -10.47
N GLY A 18 -7.80 2.23 -9.54
CA GLY A 18 -7.19 1.88 -8.25
C GLY A 18 -5.68 1.69 -8.29
N ASN A 19 -5.16 0.86 -7.40
CA ASN A 19 -3.72 0.60 -7.27
C ASN A 19 -3.42 -0.88 -7.56
N PRO A 20 -2.74 -1.22 -8.67
CA PRO A 20 -2.50 -2.59 -9.06
C PRO A 20 -1.39 -3.24 -8.22
N ALA A 21 -1.58 -4.50 -7.86
CA ALA A 21 -0.57 -5.36 -7.25
C ALA A 21 -0.57 -6.74 -7.90
N ALA A 22 0.61 -7.35 -8.01
CA ALA A 22 0.73 -8.77 -8.31
C ALA A 22 0.76 -9.56 -6.99
N VAL A 23 0.07 -10.70 -6.97
CA VAL A 23 -0.03 -11.57 -5.80
C VAL A 23 0.36 -12.99 -6.18
N ILE A 24 1.26 -13.57 -5.41
CA ILE A 24 1.82 -14.92 -5.64
C ILE A 24 1.76 -15.72 -4.35
N PHE A 25 0.95 -16.79 -4.34
CA PHE A 25 0.96 -17.80 -3.28
C PHE A 25 1.89 -18.93 -3.70
N SER A 26 3.01 -19.10 -3.00
CA SER A 26 4.02 -20.11 -3.33
C SER A 26 4.99 -20.40 -2.19
N ASP A 27 5.76 -21.47 -2.31
CA ASP A 27 6.86 -21.80 -1.39
C ASP A 27 8.19 -21.11 -1.74
N LEU A 28 8.16 -20.10 -2.62
CA LEU A 28 9.36 -19.31 -2.95
C LEU A 28 9.98 -18.72 -1.69
N ASN A 29 11.30 -18.81 -1.60
CA ASN A 29 12.08 -18.27 -0.48
C ASN A 29 13.36 -17.55 -0.93
N ASP A 30 13.65 -17.56 -2.22
CA ASP A 30 14.79 -16.87 -2.82
C ASP A 30 14.44 -15.40 -3.07
N SER A 31 14.99 -14.51 -2.23
CA SER A 31 14.78 -13.06 -2.32
C SER A 31 15.20 -12.46 -3.66
N LYS A 32 16.25 -13.02 -4.29
CA LYS A 32 16.73 -12.55 -5.59
C LYS A 32 15.74 -12.89 -6.70
N LEU A 33 15.19 -14.10 -6.66
CA LEU A 33 14.16 -14.52 -7.61
C LEU A 33 12.87 -13.69 -7.43
N MET A 34 12.44 -13.46 -6.17
CA MET A 34 11.29 -12.61 -5.87
C MET A 34 11.50 -11.18 -6.40
N GLN A 35 12.69 -10.60 -6.18
CA GLN A 35 13.04 -9.27 -6.68
C GLN A 35 13.03 -9.21 -8.21
N ASN A 36 13.56 -10.24 -8.90
CA ASN A 36 13.56 -10.29 -10.36
C ASN A 36 12.13 -10.40 -10.91
N ILE A 37 11.26 -11.20 -10.29
CA ILE A 37 9.83 -11.30 -10.67
C ILE A 37 9.13 -9.95 -10.48
N ALA A 38 9.36 -9.28 -9.36
CA ALA A 38 8.77 -7.97 -9.10
C ALA A 38 9.26 -6.91 -10.10
N ALA A 39 10.54 -6.93 -10.47
CA ALA A 39 11.10 -6.04 -11.48
C ALA A 39 10.49 -6.29 -12.87
N GLU A 40 10.28 -7.56 -13.25
CA GLU A 40 9.67 -7.93 -14.52
C GLU A 40 8.19 -7.59 -14.58
N ASN A 41 7.44 -7.78 -13.47
CA ASN A 41 6.03 -7.36 -13.36
C ASN A 41 5.87 -5.85 -13.50
N ASN A 42 6.85 -5.06 -13.06
CA ASN A 42 6.90 -3.60 -13.13
C ASN A 42 5.63 -2.91 -12.59
N LEU A 43 5.04 -3.47 -11.53
CA LEU A 43 3.96 -2.87 -10.74
C LEU A 43 4.54 -2.16 -9.51
N SER A 44 3.72 -1.35 -8.84
CA SER A 44 4.15 -0.71 -7.58
C SER A 44 4.72 -1.74 -6.63
N GLU A 45 3.98 -2.83 -6.39
CA GLU A 45 4.43 -3.96 -5.58
C GLU A 45 3.93 -5.31 -6.10
N THR A 46 4.77 -6.33 -5.85
CA THR A 46 4.43 -7.75 -5.94
C THR A 46 4.47 -8.35 -4.53
N ALA A 47 3.37 -8.93 -4.09
CA ALA A 47 3.27 -9.65 -2.82
C ALA A 47 3.53 -11.14 -3.01
N PHE A 48 4.42 -11.69 -2.19
CA PHE A 48 4.70 -13.12 -2.11
C PHE A 48 4.20 -13.65 -0.78
N ILE A 49 3.31 -14.64 -0.85
CA ILE A 49 2.69 -15.26 0.31
C ILE A 49 3.12 -16.73 0.37
N LYS A 50 3.73 -17.11 1.48
CA LYS A 50 4.15 -18.47 1.76
C LYS A 50 3.35 -19.03 2.92
N LYS A 51 2.79 -20.22 2.77
CA LYS A 51 2.22 -20.95 3.89
C LYS A 51 3.33 -21.73 4.61
N GLU A 52 3.50 -21.46 5.90
CA GLU A 52 4.46 -22.13 6.74
C GLU A 52 3.76 -22.68 8.00
N ASN A 53 3.60 -24.00 8.07
CA ASN A 53 2.75 -24.67 9.07
C ASN A 53 1.29 -24.17 8.97
N SER A 54 0.79 -23.54 10.05
CA SER A 54 -0.56 -22.97 10.12
C SER A 54 -0.62 -21.48 9.83
N LYS A 55 0.51 -20.84 9.53
CA LYS A 55 0.62 -19.39 9.33
C LYS A 55 0.92 -19.03 7.88
N TYR A 56 0.59 -17.81 7.50
CA TYR A 56 0.99 -17.23 6.23
C TYR A 56 2.04 -16.15 6.50
N LEU A 57 3.15 -16.21 5.76
CA LEU A 57 4.19 -15.17 5.73
C LEU A 57 4.01 -14.34 4.49
N ILE A 58 4.17 -13.02 4.60
CA ILE A 58 4.07 -12.10 3.48
C ILE A 58 5.34 -11.26 3.33
N ARG A 59 5.75 -11.06 2.08
CA ARG A 59 6.84 -10.18 1.69
C ARG A 59 6.40 -9.38 0.46
N TRP A 60 6.78 -8.12 0.40
CA TRP A 60 6.44 -7.22 -0.70
C TRP A 60 7.71 -6.71 -1.37
N PHE A 61 7.69 -6.69 -2.68
CA PHE A 61 8.80 -6.19 -3.49
C PHE A 61 8.29 -5.17 -4.49
N SER A 62 8.89 -3.98 -4.48
CA SER A 62 8.80 -3.03 -5.59
C SER A 62 9.73 -3.51 -6.74
N PRO A 63 9.72 -2.89 -7.92
CA PRO A 63 10.67 -3.23 -8.97
C PRO A 63 12.15 -3.12 -8.57
N SER A 64 12.47 -2.34 -7.51
CA SER A 64 13.85 -2.03 -7.12
C SER A 64 14.29 -2.61 -5.78
N CYS A 65 13.38 -2.85 -4.84
CA CYS A 65 13.72 -3.31 -3.50
C CYS A 65 12.56 -3.99 -2.77
N GLU A 66 12.89 -4.73 -1.71
CA GLU A 66 11.91 -5.25 -0.77
C GLU A 66 11.33 -4.12 0.11
N ILE A 67 10.03 -4.14 0.33
CA ILE A 67 9.26 -3.13 1.08
C ILE A 67 8.88 -3.69 2.45
N ASP A 68 8.97 -2.85 3.48
CA ASP A 68 8.71 -3.26 4.85
C ASP A 68 7.23 -3.45 5.18
N LEU A 69 6.37 -2.62 4.57
CA LEU A 69 4.92 -2.64 4.79
C LEU A 69 4.20 -2.09 3.56
N CYS A 70 3.19 -2.83 3.08
CA CYS A 70 2.40 -2.42 1.93
C CYS A 70 0.91 -2.72 2.13
N GLY A 71 0.07 -1.69 2.23
CA GLY A 71 -1.38 -1.81 2.47
C GLY A 71 -2.13 -2.41 1.30
N HIS A 72 -2.01 -1.80 0.11
CA HIS A 72 -2.80 -2.22 -1.05
C HIS A 72 -2.45 -3.64 -1.52
N ALA A 73 -1.17 -4.03 -1.49
CA ALA A 73 -0.76 -5.38 -1.87
C ALA A 73 -1.17 -6.43 -0.81
N THR A 74 -1.27 -6.06 0.48
CA THR A 74 -1.85 -6.93 1.50
C THR A 74 -3.36 -7.12 1.29
N LEU A 75 -4.08 -6.04 0.96
CA LEU A 75 -5.50 -6.10 0.64
C LEU A 75 -5.76 -6.95 -0.61
N ALA A 76 -4.96 -6.77 -1.66
CA ALA A 76 -5.00 -7.59 -2.87
C ALA A 76 -4.71 -9.07 -2.56
N SER A 77 -3.77 -9.35 -1.66
CA SER A 77 -3.46 -10.73 -1.20
C SER A 77 -4.63 -11.36 -0.47
N ALA A 78 -5.31 -10.59 0.40
CA ALA A 78 -6.51 -11.06 1.07
C ALA A 78 -7.66 -11.34 0.09
N PHE A 79 -7.85 -10.49 -0.93
CA PHE A 79 -8.83 -10.72 -1.98
C PHE A 79 -8.55 -12.05 -2.71
N VAL A 80 -7.31 -12.31 -3.09
CA VAL A 80 -6.91 -13.58 -3.72
C VAL A 80 -7.11 -14.75 -2.75
N PHE A 81 -6.74 -14.60 -1.49
CA PHE A 81 -6.92 -15.61 -0.47
C PHE A 81 -8.39 -16.04 -0.35
N PHE A 82 -9.28 -15.08 -0.15
CA PHE A 82 -10.69 -15.33 0.04
C PHE A 82 -11.42 -15.86 -1.21
N ASN A 83 -10.93 -15.59 -2.41
CA ASN A 83 -11.63 -16.01 -3.62
C ASN A 83 -11.05 -17.28 -4.27
N TYR A 84 -9.76 -17.58 -4.02
CA TYR A 84 -9.06 -18.65 -4.74
C TYR A 84 -8.36 -19.67 -3.83
N ILE A 85 -8.03 -19.30 -2.58
CA ILE A 85 -7.26 -20.16 -1.68
C ILE A 85 -8.15 -20.78 -0.60
N ASP A 86 -8.89 -19.95 0.16
CA ASP A 86 -9.82 -20.38 1.19
C ASP A 86 -11.09 -19.52 1.15
N LYS A 87 -12.11 -20.04 0.48
CA LYS A 87 -13.37 -19.32 0.24
C LYS A 87 -14.26 -19.21 1.48
N GLU A 88 -14.08 -20.10 2.43
CA GLU A 88 -14.87 -20.15 3.66
C GLU A 88 -14.28 -19.27 4.77
N ALA A 89 -13.03 -18.83 4.60
CA ALA A 89 -12.40 -17.95 5.57
C ALA A 89 -13.02 -16.56 5.60
N ASN A 90 -13.18 -16.01 6.79
CA ASN A 90 -13.61 -14.63 7.03
C ASN A 90 -12.46 -13.72 7.47
N GLU A 91 -11.31 -14.30 7.80
CA GLU A 91 -10.13 -13.58 8.23
C GLU A 91 -8.89 -14.11 7.50
N PHE A 92 -8.00 -13.20 7.14
CA PHE A 92 -6.71 -13.51 6.57
C PHE A 92 -5.63 -12.87 7.43
N GLU A 93 -4.87 -13.70 8.14
CA GLU A 93 -3.74 -13.26 8.96
C GLU A 93 -2.44 -13.61 8.27
N VAL A 94 -1.54 -12.62 8.18
CA VAL A 94 -0.21 -12.80 7.61
C VAL A 94 0.84 -12.21 8.54
N GLU A 95 1.97 -12.87 8.65
CA GLU A 95 3.13 -12.36 9.38
C GLU A 95 4.10 -11.68 8.43
N SER A 96 4.47 -10.45 8.73
CA SER A 96 5.58 -9.75 8.08
C SER A 96 6.80 -9.72 8.97
N ILE A 97 7.99 -9.72 8.37
CA ILE A 97 9.25 -9.78 9.13
C ILE A 97 9.41 -8.59 10.07
N LYS A 98 8.96 -7.40 9.66
CA LYS A 98 9.21 -6.15 10.41
C LYS A 98 8.02 -5.63 11.20
N ASN A 99 6.79 -5.98 10.81
CA ASN A 99 5.60 -5.39 11.39
C ASN A 99 4.73 -6.41 12.15
N GLY A 100 5.20 -7.67 12.28
CA GLY A 100 4.44 -8.72 12.95
C GLY A 100 3.20 -9.14 12.17
N THR A 101 2.15 -9.52 12.89
CA THR A 101 0.91 -10.01 12.31
C THR A 101 0.06 -8.86 11.78
N LEU A 102 -0.36 -8.97 10.53
CA LEU A 102 -1.32 -8.10 9.87
C LEU A 102 -2.60 -8.90 9.62
N LYS A 103 -3.73 -8.25 9.74
CA LYS A 103 -5.03 -8.90 9.62
C LYS A 103 -5.93 -8.20 8.61
N VAL A 104 -6.59 -8.99 7.77
CA VAL A 104 -7.67 -8.54 6.90
C VAL A 104 -8.92 -9.33 7.23
N VAL A 105 -10.04 -8.63 7.43
CA VAL A 105 -11.34 -9.21 7.72
C VAL A 105 -12.26 -9.01 6.53
N ARG A 106 -12.97 -10.07 6.14
CA ARG A 106 -14.02 -10.02 5.12
C ARG A 106 -15.31 -9.49 5.76
N GLY A 107 -15.79 -8.34 5.29
CA GLY A 107 -17.13 -7.84 5.59
C GLY A 107 -18.12 -8.16 4.47
N GLU A 108 -19.33 -7.64 4.58
CA GLU A 108 -20.41 -7.88 3.59
C GLU A 108 -20.08 -7.22 2.23
N GLU A 109 -19.59 -5.98 2.24
CA GLU A 109 -19.30 -5.21 1.02
C GLU A 109 -17.80 -4.90 0.85
N PHE A 110 -17.03 -4.85 1.96
CA PHE A 110 -15.64 -4.41 1.96
C PHE A 110 -14.72 -5.39 2.66
N LEU A 111 -13.44 -5.33 2.33
CA LEU A 111 -12.36 -5.92 3.10
C LEU A 111 -11.80 -4.86 4.06
N TYR A 112 -11.63 -5.23 5.32
CA TYR A 112 -11.13 -4.36 6.38
C TYR A 112 -9.70 -4.77 6.74
N LEU A 113 -8.78 -3.84 6.57
CA LEU A 113 -7.35 -4.04 6.84
C LEU A 113 -6.99 -3.39 8.18
N ASP A 114 -6.49 -4.19 9.11
CA ASP A 114 -5.97 -3.70 10.39
C ASP A 114 -4.45 -3.58 10.32
N PHE A 115 -3.96 -2.35 10.43
CA PHE A 115 -2.54 -1.99 10.31
C PHE A 115 -2.04 -1.25 11.55
N PRO A 116 -0.73 -1.37 11.85
CA PRO A 116 -0.12 -0.58 12.90
C PRO A 116 -0.30 0.92 12.66
N ARG A 117 -0.79 1.61 13.69
CA ARG A 117 -0.93 3.07 13.65
C ARG A 117 0.44 3.74 13.65
N ASP A 118 0.64 4.67 12.73
CA ASP A 118 1.84 5.52 12.74
C ASP A 118 1.75 6.62 13.80
N ASN A 119 2.90 6.97 14.39
CA ASN A 119 3.04 8.10 15.29
C ASN A 119 3.43 9.34 14.47
N TYR A 120 2.47 10.20 14.19
CA TYR A 120 2.67 11.42 13.42
C TYR A 120 2.69 12.66 14.30
N LYS A 121 3.35 13.72 13.82
CA LYS A 121 3.42 15.04 14.46
C LYS A 121 3.12 16.14 13.46
N PRO A 122 2.47 17.24 13.87
CA PRO A 122 2.33 18.41 13.01
C PRO A 122 3.71 18.89 12.53
N SER A 123 3.79 19.27 11.28
CA SER A 123 4.98 19.83 10.64
C SER A 123 4.73 21.26 10.22
N ASN A 124 5.71 22.15 10.43
CA ASN A 124 5.62 23.55 10.06
C ASN A 124 6.35 23.88 8.73
N ASN A 125 6.88 22.86 8.03
CA ASN A 125 7.62 23.06 6.77
C ASN A 125 6.71 23.26 5.57
N PHE A 126 5.70 24.13 5.69
CA PHE A 126 4.73 24.40 4.64
C PHE A 126 5.37 25.00 3.37
N MET A 127 6.35 25.89 3.52
CA MET A 127 6.99 26.55 2.38
C MET A 127 7.71 25.56 1.46
N GLY A 128 8.43 24.61 2.02
CA GLY A 128 9.13 23.60 1.23
C GLY A 128 8.14 22.71 0.46
N ILE A 129 7.03 22.31 1.09
CA ILE A 129 6.00 21.50 0.43
C ILE A 129 5.23 22.31 -0.62
N GLU A 130 4.89 23.56 -0.33
CA GLU A 130 4.24 24.47 -1.29
C GLU A 130 5.10 24.67 -2.55
N GLU A 131 6.40 24.83 -2.40
CA GLU A 131 7.34 24.97 -3.53
C GLU A 131 7.36 23.71 -4.43
N VAL A 132 7.24 22.53 -3.83
CA VAL A 132 7.23 21.24 -4.55
C VAL A 132 5.90 20.95 -5.22
N LEU A 133 4.79 21.25 -4.53
CA LEU A 133 3.44 20.91 -5.00
C LEU A 133 2.80 22.02 -5.84
N GLY A 134 3.35 23.25 -5.77
CA GLY A 134 2.74 24.46 -6.34
C GLY A 134 1.49 24.92 -5.60
N ILE A 135 1.11 24.25 -4.50
CA ILE A 135 -0.10 24.48 -3.71
C ILE A 135 0.21 24.29 -2.23
N ARG A 136 -0.24 25.23 -1.39
CA ARG A 136 -0.08 25.13 0.06
C ARG A 136 -1.13 24.18 0.65
N PRO A 137 -0.71 23.14 1.41
CA PRO A 137 -1.65 22.33 2.14
C PRO A 137 -2.29 23.08 3.31
N LEU A 138 -3.46 22.62 3.73
CA LEU A 138 -4.16 23.10 4.91
C LEU A 138 -3.47 22.67 6.19
N GLU A 139 -3.11 21.39 6.22
CA GLU A 139 -2.40 20.74 7.30
C GLU A 139 -1.25 19.90 6.76
N LEU A 140 -0.18 19.81 7.54
CA LEU A 140 0.99 19.01 7.20
C LEU A 140 1.45 18.23 8.43
N TYR A 141 1.66 16.94 8.24
CA TYR A 141 2.13 16.03 9.29
C TYR A 141 3.37 15.27 8.83
N LYS A 142 4.23 14.96 9.78
CA LYS A 142 5.38 14.06 9.59
C LYS A 142 5.13 12.78 10.39
N GLY A 143 5.02 11.67 9.69
CA GLY A 143 5.04 10.32 10.23
C GLY A 143 6.46 9.80 10.41
N ARG A 144 6.59 8.51 10.69
CA ARG A 144 7.88 7.84 10.79
C ARG A 144 8.66 7.97 9.49
N ASP A 145 8.03 7.63 8.38
CA ASP A 145 8.68 7.53 7.07
C ASP A 145 8.13 8.55 6.07
N ASP A 146 6.85 8.93 6.17
CA ASP A 146 6.14 9.73 5.19
C ASP A 146 5.72 11.11 5.71
N LEU A 147 5.43 12.01 4.77
CA LEU A 147 4.72 13.25 5.00
C LEU A 147 3.24 13.07 4.60
N LEU A 148 2.32 13.65 5.37
CA LEU A 148 0.90 13.73 5.04
C LEU A 148 0.49 15.19 4.88
N ALA A 149 0.04 15.55 3.68
CA ALA A 149 -0.45 16.87 3.34
C ALA A 149 -1.95 16.83 3.07
N ILE A 150 -2.74 17.61 3.81
CA ILE A 150 -4.19 17.66 3.71
C ILE A 150 -4.61 18.92 2.95
N PHE A 151 -5.50 18.77 1.97
CA PHE A 151 -6.03 19.84 1.12
C PHE A 151 -7.54 20.01 1.29
N ASN A 152 -8.04 21.21 0.97
CA ASN A 152 -9.45 21.59 1.15
C ASN A 152 -10.43 20.77 0.28
N ASN A 153 -9.99 20.34 -0.89
CA ASN A 153 -10.89 19.68 -1.83
C ASN A 153 -10.13 18.74 -2.78
N GLU A 154 -10.88 17.82 -3.37
CA GLU A 154 -10.40 16.79 -4.27
C GLU A 154 -9.74 17.36 -5.54
N SER A 155 -10.25 18.47 -6.07
CA SER A 155 -9.74 19.04 -7.32
C SER A 155 -8.29 19.53 -7.18
N LEU A 156 -7.89 20.00 -5.98
CA LEU A 156 -6.51 20.37 -5.71
C LEU A 156 -5.58 19.16 -5.78
N VAL A 157 -6.02 18.01 -5.27
CA VAL A 157 -5.23 16.77 -5.30
C VAL A 157 -5.18 16.21 -6.73
N LYS A 158 -6.31 16.17 -7.45
CA LYS A 158 -6.37 15.64 -8.82
C LYS A 158 -5.57 16.45 -9.84
N ASN A 159 -5.54 17.77 -9.69
CA ASN A 159 -4.85 18.66 -10.62
C ASN A 159 -3.42 19.02 -10.19
N MET A 160 -2.93 18.39 -9.11
CA MET A 160 -1.59 18.60 -8.60
C MET A 160 -0.55 18.12 -9.62
N ASN A 161 0.49 18.93 -9.83
CA ASN A 161 1.63 18.57 -10.68
C ASN A 161 2.94 18.75 -9.91
N PRO A 162 3.33 17.77 -9.07
CA PRO A 162 4.49 17.88 -8.20
C PRO A 162 5.81 17.92 -8.96
N ASP A 163 6.75 18.74 -8.47
CA ASP A 163 8.15 18.65 -8.89
C ASP A 163 8.81 17.47 -8.15
N PHE A 164 8.80 16.30 -8.77
CA PHE A 164 9.36 15.06 -8.19
C PHE A 164 10.86 15.16 -7.92
N ILE A 165 11.62 15.97 -8.69
CA ILE A 165 13.06 16.16 -8.46
C ILE A 165 13.29 16.90 -7.15
N LYS A 166 12.49 17.91 -6.86
CA LYS A 166 12.53 18.61 -5.58
C LYS A 166 12.01 17.74 -4.45
N LEU A 167 10.95 16.96 -4.69
CA LEU A 167 10.37 16.05 -3.69
C LEU A 167 11.38 15.04 -3.18
N CYS A 168 12.20 14.47 -4.06
CA CYS A 168 13.27 13.53 -3.68
C CYS A 168 14.34 14.12 -2.73
N LYS A 169 14.39 15.44 -2.54
CA LYS A 169 15.32 16.10 -1.61
C LYS A 169 14.79 16.17 -0.17
N PHE A 170 13.51 15.84 0.03
CA PHE A 170 12.93 15.78 1.37
C PHE A 170 13.42 14.55 2.13
N ASN A 171 13.61 14.73 3.43
CA ASN A 171 13.89 13.62 4.33
C ASN A 171 12.58 12.89 4.69
N ALA A 172 12.01 12.22 3.70
CA ALA A 172 10.82 11.40 3.82
C ALA A 172 10.84 10.34 2.70
N ARG A 173 10.26 9.19 2.96
CA ARG A 173 10.09 8.12 1.97
C ARG A 173 9.12 8.56 0.87
N GLY A 174 8.05 9.23 1.27
CA GLY A 174 7.02 9.72 0.36
C GLY A 174 6.19 10.86 0.93
N LEU A 175 5.32 11.39 0.07
CA LEU A 175 4.31 12.39 0.42
C LEU A 175 2.93 11.84 0.07
N ILE A 176 2.05 11.80 1.06
CA ILE A 176 0.65 11.40 0.92
C ILE A 176 -0.17 12.69 0.83
N ALA A 177 -0.80 12.93 -0.33
CA ALA A 177 -1.65 14.10 -0.55
C ALA A 177 -3.12 13.68 -0.55
N VAL A 178 -3.92 14.23 0.35
CA VAL A 178 -5.34 13.88 0.51
C VAL A 178 -6.22 15.11 0.68
N SER A 179 -7.51 14.96 0.39
CA SER A 179 -8.54 15.93 0.74
C SER A 179 -9.49 15.34 1.79
N TYR A 180 -10.22 16.20 2.51
CA TYR A 180 -11.20 15.74 3.50
C TYR A 180 -12.30 14.87 2.91
N THR A 181 -12.62 15.04 1.63
CA THR A 181 -13.57 14.16 0.92
C THR A 181 -13.07 12.72 0.82
N HIS A 182 -11.77 12.51 0.70
CA HIS A 182 -11.17 11.18 0.74
C HIS A 182 -11.11 10.60 2.15
N LEU A 183 -10.88 11.43 3.17
CA LEU A 183 -10.78 10.98 4.57
C LEU A 183 -12.13 10.60 5.18
N THR A 184 -13.24 11.02 4.58
CA THR A 184 -14.59 10.69 5.05
C THR A 184 -15.12 9.36 4.53
N LEU A 185 -14.42 8.69 3.64
CA LEU A 185 -14.81 7.37 3.17
C LEU A 185 -14.49 6.32 4.24
N PRO A 186 -15.45 5.49 4.65
CA PRO A 186 -15.25 4.48 5.70
C PRO A 186 -14.21 3.41 5.33
N THR A 187 -13.82 3.32 4.09
CA THR A 187 -12.80 2.41 3.56
C THR A 187 -11.38 2.88 3.76
N ILE A 188 -11.17 4.05 4.33
CA ILE A 188 -9.84 4.63 4.50
C ILE A 188 -9.35 4.39 5.91
N SER A 189 -9.30 3.17 6.30
CA SER A 189 -8.39 2.72 7.35
C SER A 189 -7.17 2.13 6.68
N CYS A 190 -6.40 2.96 6.04
CA CYS A 190 -5.06 2.60 5.63
C CYS A 190 -4.09 3.34 6.53
#